data_b4e1da0728abaf185ecec28d7cb8d56d
#
_entry.id   b4e1da0728abaf185ecec28d7cb8d56d
#
_cell.length_a   1.000
_cell.length_b   1.000
_cell.length_c   1.000
_cell.angle_alpha   90.00
_cell.angle_beta   90.00
_cell.angle_gamma   90.00
#
_symmetry.space_group_name_H-M   'P 1'
#
loop_
_entity.id
_entity.type
_entity.pdbx_description
1 polymer ?
#
loop_
_entity_poly.entity_id
_entity_poly.type
_entity_poly.pdbx_seq_one_letter_code
_entity_poly.pdbx_strand_id
1 'polypeptide(L)'
;MSSDPWSPALSSSAGRRGLFREVEPFARGRMATEGVHEIYYEECGRADGKPCVILHGGPGGAINPTMRRFFDPDRWRMVLFDQRGCGLSTPNASLEENTTWRLIEDMERLRTRLGIETWTVFGGSRGSTRALAYAIPHPERVEALVLRGIFTLTEGEVRWFYQGGASMLFPDAWERYLAPIPTEERGDLLNAYHRRLTGSDEAAKAAAATAWSQWEGDTISIRGPEGRPAKFGEVDFAIAFARIECHYFVNKGFFPEDGWILKNAHVLADIPGWIVQGRYDVVTPMETAWALKAAWPKANFEVVWDAGHASTEPGIIDGLVRASEAALRL
;
A
#
# COMPACT_ATOMS: atom_id res chain seq x y z
N MET A 1 1.69 32.32 -21.18
CA MET A 1 0.59 31.40 -21.51
C MET A 1 0.33 30.59 -20.24
N SER A 2 -0.78 30.87 -19.55
CA SER A 2 -1.18 30.16 -18.33
C SER A 2 -1.52 28.72 -18.70
N SER A 3 -0.71 27.75 -18.28
CA SER A 3 -1.10 26.35 -18.37
C SER A 3 -2.20 26.14 -17.33
N ASP A 4 -3.41 25.93 -17.80
CA ASP A 4 -4.55 25.53 -16.97
C ASP A 4 -4.15 24.26 -16.21
N PRO A 5 -4.09 24.29 -14.86
CA PRO A 5 -3.75 23.12 -14.06
C PRO A 5 -4.82 22.01 -14.15
N TRP A 6 -5.94 22.29 -14.80
CA TRP A 6 -7.08 21.39 -15.04
C TRP A 6 -7.09 20.79 -16.44
N SER A 7 -6.11 21.14 -17.32
CA SER A 7 -6.02 20.51 -18.63
C SER A 7 -5.39 19.12 -18.47
N PRO A 8 -6.19 18.03 -18.41
CA PRO A 8 -5.63 16.69 -18.36
C PRO A 8 -4.96 16.45 -19.72
N ALA A 9 -3.68 16.18 -19.70
CA ALA A 9 -3.11 15.41 -20.78
C ALA A 9 -3.85 14.05 -20.74
N LEU A 10 -4.88 13.92 -21.58
CA LEU A 10 -5.47 12.63 -21.87
C LEU A 10 -4.35 11.78 -22.44
N SER A 11 -3.71 10.97 -21.60
CA SER A 11 -2.77 9.97 -22.07
C SER A 11 -3.56 9.05 -22.98
N SER A 12 -3.40 9.22 -24.30
CA SER A 12 -4.00 8.30 -25.27
C SER A 12 -3.52 6.89 -24.91
N SER A 13 -4.37 5.88 -25.06
CA SER A 13 -4.00 4.47 -24.84
C SER A 13 -2.85 4.02 -25.77
N ALA A 14 -2.61 4.74 -26.86
CA ALA A 14 -1.51 4.56 -27.77
C ALA A 14 -0.24 5.22 -27.19
N GLY A 15 0.73 4.41 -26.79
CA GLY A 15 2.05 4.85 -26.31
C GLY A 15 2.29 4.71 -24.81
N ARG A 16 1.36 4.12 -24.04
CA ARG A 16 1.58 3.80 -22.61
C ARG A 16 2.72 2.79 -22.45
N ARG A 17 3.54 3.05 -21.44
CA ARG A 17 4.59 2.11 -21.02
C ARG A 17 3.96 0.91 -20.32
N GLY A 18 4.53 -0.27 -20.58
CA GLY A 18 4.26 -1.47 -19.84
C GLY A 18 5.24 -1.66 -18.68
N LEU A 19 5.01 -2.71 -17.92
CA LEU A 19 5.97 -3.18 -16.92
C LEU A 19 7.28 -3.62 -17.58
N PHE A 20 8.40 -3.44 -16.87
CA PHE A 20 9.68 -3.98 -17.28
C PHE A 20 9.65 -5.52 -17.34
N ARG A 21 10.70 -6.12 -17.88
CA ARG A 21 10.87 -7.58 -17.94
C ARG A 21 10.82 -8.19 -16.54
N GLU A 22 10.49 -9.44 -16.48
CA GLU A 22 10.57 -10.22 -15.23
C GLU A 22 12.03 -10.34 -14.79
N VAL A 23 12.22 -10.34 -13.48
CA VAL A 23 13.52 -10.48 -12.85
C VAL A 23 13.40 -11.32 -11.58
N GLU A 24 14.31 -12.27 -11.44
CA GLU A 24 14.44 -13.03 -10.20
C GLU A 24 15.37 -12.32 -9.21
N PRO A 25 15.15 -12.51 -7.91
CA PRO A 25 16.05 -11.99 -6.89
C PRO A 25 17.45 -12.59 -7.03
N PHE A 26 18.46 -11.74 -7.02
CA PHE A 26 19.84 -12.17 -6.93
C PHE A 26 20.26 -12.53 -5.49
N ALA A 27 19.53 -12.01 -4.49
CA ALA A 27 19.71 -12.37 -3.09
C ALA A 27 18.34 -12.46 -2.38
N ARG A 28 18.28 -13.37 -1.42
CA ARG A 28 17.15 -13.54 -0.49
C ARG A 28 17.72 -13.70 0.91
N GLY A 29 17.01 -13.17 1.89
CA GLY A 29 17.46 -13.26 3.27
C GLY A 29 16.34 -13.19 4.27
N ARG A 30 16.73 -13.43 5.53
CA ARG A 30 15.88 -13.24 6.70
C ARG A 30 16.59 -12.33 7.69
N MET A 31 15.85 -11.50 8.36
CA MET A 31 16.36 -10.56 9.34
C MET A 31 15.52 -10.68 10.62
N ALA A 32 16.17 -11.09 11.70
CA ALA A 32 15.55 -11.07 13.01
C ALA A 32 15.28 -9.61 13.43
N THR A 33 14.10 -9.37 14.00
CA THR A 33 13.74 -8.10 14.62
C THR A 33 13.96 -8.17 16.13
N GLU A 34 13.68 -7.09 16.83
CA GLU A 34 13.43 -7.19 18.26
C GLU A 34 12.08 -7.88 18.47
N GLY A 35 12.01 -8.83 19.40
CA GLY A 35 10.82 -9.64 19.64
C GLY A 35 10.75 -10.92 18.80
N VAL A 36 9.53 -11.33 18.46
CA VAL A 36 9.25 -12.65 17.89
C VAL A 36 9.37 -12.72 16.35
N HIS A 37 9.50 -11.59 15.68
CA HIS A 37 9.44 -11.55 14.22
C HIS A 37 10.77 -11.78 13.53
N GLU A 38 10.71 -12.49 12.40
CA GLU A 38 11.78 -12.59 11.42
C GLU A 38 11.25 -12.15 10.04
N ILE A 39 11.86 -11.10 9.48
CA ILE A 39 11.45 -10.45 8.23
C ILE A 39 12.13 -11.14 7.06
N TYR A 40 11.34 -11.62 6.09
CA TYR A 40 11.83 -12.08 4.81
C TYR A 40 12.05 -10.90 3.85
N TYR A 41 13.16 -10.87 3.14
CA TYR A 41 13.46 -9.85 2.13
C TYR A 41 14.15 -10.43 0.89
N GLU A 42 14.05 -9.67 -0.20
CA GLU A 42 14.67 -9.95 -1.49
C GLU A 42 15.40 -8.74 -2.03
N GLU A 43 16.50 -8.98 -2.73
CA GLU A 43 17.18 -7.99 -3.56
C GLU A 43 17.12 -8.42 -5.01
N CYS A 44 16.63 -7.50 -5.89
CA CYS A 44 16.40 -7.77 -7.30
C CYS A 44 17.07 -6.70 -8.16
N GLY A 45 17.26 -7.01 -9.45
CA GLY A 45 17.84 -6.11 -10.41
C GLY A 45 19.35 -6.06 -10.36
N ARG A 46 19.94 -4.86 -10.37
CA ARG A 46 21.39 -4.66 -10.43
C ARG A 46 21.96 -4.41 -9.01
N ALA A 47 22.88 -5.23 -8.57
CA ALA A 47 23.43 -5.18 -7.20
C ALA A 47 24.14 -3.85 -6.86
N ASP A 48 24.77 -3.21 -7.85
CA ASP A 48 25.41 -1.90 -7.76
C ASP A 48 24.54 -0.76 -8.35
N GLY A 49 23.26 -1.03 -8.58
CA GLY A 49 22.30 -0.07 -9.09
C GLY A 49 21.84 0.94 -8.03
N LYS A 50 21.07 1.95 -8.47
CA LYS A 50 20.47 2.94 -7.58
C LYS A 50 19.49 2.23 -6.62
N PRO A 51 19.61 2.42 -5.28
CA PRO A 51 18.77 1.66 -4.36
C PRO A 51 17.33 2.18 -4.29
N CYS A 52 16.38 1.27 -4.28
CA CYS A 52 15.00 1.57 -3.92
C CYS A 52 14.42 0.48 -3.01
N VAL A 53 13.48 0.87 -2.15
CA VAL A 53 12.67 -0.05 -1.37
C VAL A 53 11.23 -0.03 -1.85
N ILE A 54 10.64 -1.21 -2.02
CA ILE A 54 9.28 -1.40 -2.53
C ILE A 54 8.41 -1.97 -1.42
N LEU A 55 7.42 -1.17 -0.99
CA LEU A 55 6.55 -1.44 0.13
C LEU A 55 5.21 -2.00 -0.36
N HIS A 56 4.87 -3.24 0.00
CA HIS A 56 3.57 -3.81 -0.33
C HIS A 56 2.42 -3.15 0.45
N GLY A 57 1.22 -3.23 -0.12
CA GLY A 57 -0.02 -2.74 0.49
C GLY A 57 -0.64 -3.74 1.48
N GLY A 58 -1.86 -3.56 1.80
CA GLY A 58 -2.63 -4.16 2.86
C GLY A 58 -2.79 -3.12 3.98
N PRO A 59 -2.31 -3.32 5.21
CA PRO A 59 -1.30 -4.27 5.70
C PRO A 59 -1.76 -5.73 5.61
N GLY A 60 -0.89 -6.70 5.78
CA GLY A 60 -1.28 -8.10 5.65
C GLY A 60 -1.11 -8.67 4.23
N GLY A 61 -0.80 -7.83 3.23
CA GLY A 61 -0.38 -8.28 1.91
C GLY A 61 0.99 -8.98 1.93
N ALA A 62 1.57 -9.16 0.76
CA ALA A 62 2.91 -9.71 0.60
C ALA A 62 3.58 -9.14 -0.64
N ILE A 63 4.90 -9.25 -0.70
CA ILE A 63 5.63 -9.00 -1.95
C ILE A 63 5.22 -9.99 -3.03
N ASN A 64 5.34 -9.58 -4.28
CA ASN A 64 5.06 -10.46 -5.43
C ASN A 64 5.93 -10.06 -6.64
N PRO A 65 6.11 -10.98 -7.62
CA PRO A 65 6.98 -10.72 -8.78
C PRO A 65 6.62 -9.48 -9.59
N THR A 66 5.34 -9.12 -9.69
CA THR A 66 4.90 -7.94 -10.45
C THR A 66 5.46 -6.65 -9.85
N MET A 67 5.63 -6.57 -8.53
CA MET A 67 6.14 -5.37 -7.86
C MET A 67 7.57 -5.03 -8.30
N ARG A 68 8.38 -6.01 -8.66
CA ARG A 68 9.75 -5.83 -9.16
C ARG A 68 9.81 -5.13 -10.52
N ARG A 69 8.70 -5.14 -11.28
CA ARG A 69 8.62 -4.75 -12.68
C ARG A 69 8.26 -3.27 -12.91
N PHE A 70 8.08 -2.50 -11.84
CA PHE A 70 7.88 -1.04 -11.95
C PHE A 70 9.20 -0.28 -12.11
N PHE A 71 10.32 -0.94 -11.91
CA PHE A 71 11.67 -0.37 -11.97
C PHE A 71 12.52 -1.10 -13.01
N ASP A 72 13.38 -0.36 -13.71
CA ASP A 72 14.33 -0.94 -14.68
C ASP A 72 15.36 -1.83 -13.96
N PRO A 73 15.32 -3.16 -14.15
CA PRO A 73 16.20 -4.07 -13.44
C PRO A 73 17.68 -3.93 -13.82
N ASP A 74 18.00 -3.25 -14.94
CA ASP A 74 19.38 -3.02 -15.35
C ASP A 74 19.98 -1.76 -14.72
N ARG A 75 19.17 -0.97 -14.00
CA ARG A 75 19.56 0.30 -13.41
C ARG A 75 19.35 0.37 -11.89
N TRP A 76 18.34 -0.34 -11.37
CA TRP A 76 17.94 -0.28 -9.98
C TRP A 76 18.38 -1.50 -9.16
N ARG A 77 18.78 -1.25 -7.92
CA ARG A 77 18.87 -2.26 -6.85
C ARG A 77 17.57 -2.18 -6.06
N MET A 78 16.67 -3.12 -6.31
CA MET A 78 15.35 -3.15 -5.71
C MET A 78 15.35 -4.03 -4.45
N VAL A 79 14.95 -3.47 -3.32
CA VAL A 79 14.75 -4.18 -2.06
C VAL A 79 13.26 -4.34 -1.82
N LEU A 80 12.81 -5.56 -1.64
CA LEU A 80 11.43 -5.90 -1.29
C LEU A 80 11.45 -6.71 0.00
N PHE A 81 10.48 -6.53 0.88
CA PHE A 81 10.37 -7.34 2.08
C PHE A 81 8.91 -7.56 2.47
N ASP A 82 8.63 -8.73 3.04
CA ASP A 82 7.37 -9.02 3.69
C ASP A 82 7.40 -8.44 5.11
N GLN A 83 6.37 -7.67 5.45
CA GLN A 83 6.26 -7.05 6.77
C GLN A 83 5.99 -8.08 7.85
N ARG A 84 6.02 -7.63 9.12
CA ARG A 84 5.66 -8.47 10.29
C ARG A 84 4.34 -9.17 10.06
N GLY A 85 4.32 -10.47 10.22
CA GLY A 85 3.13 -11.30 10.07
C GLY A 85 2.67 -11.58 8.64
N CYS A 86 3.37 -11.06 7.62
CA CYS A 86 2.98 -11.12 6.22
C CYS A 86 3.83 -12.08 5.40
N GLY A 87 3.25 -12.66 4.37
CA GLY A 87 3.95 -13.44 3.35
C GLY A 87 4.86 -14.52 3.92
N LEU A 88 6.15 -14.45 3.62
CA LEU A 88 7.18 -15.37 4.10
C LEU A 88 7.82 -14.95 5.42
N SER A 89 7.47 -13.77 5.98
CA SER A 89 7.89 -13.36 7.33
C SER A 89 7.17 -14.16 8.41
N THR A 90 7.83 -14.38 9.52
CA THR A 90 7.29 -15.21 10.63
C THR A 90 7.27 -14.44 11.96
N PRO A 91 6.34 -14.81 12.88
CA PRO A 91 5.21 -15.73 12.74
C PRO A 91 4.10 -15.17 11.84
N ASN A 92 3.47 -16.02 11.02
CA ASN A 92 2.41 -15.61 10.12
C ASN A 92 1.18 -15.07 10.90
N ALA A 93 0.54 -14.02 10.39
CA ALA A 93 -0.64 -13.37 10.96
C ALA A 93 -0.48 -12.87 12.42
N SER A 94 0.76 -12.79 12.94
CA SER A 94 1.03 -12.29 14.29
C SER A 94 0.77 -10.80 14.40
N LEU A 95 0.10 -10.40 15.50
CA LEU A 95 -0.18 -9.01 15.86
C LEU A 95 0.78 -8.47 16.92
N GLU A 96 1.61 -9.34 17.49
CA GLU A 96 2.55 -9.00 18.56
C GLU A 96 3.57 -7.98 18.03
N GLU A 97 3.71 -6.85 18.73
CA GLU A 97 4.59 -5.74 18.31
C GLU A 97 4.47 -5.34 16.84
N ASN A 98 3.32 -5.61 16.20
CA ASN A 98 3.05 -5.28 14.80
C ASN A 98 2.40 -3.91 14.73
N THR A 99 3.22 -2.86 14.80
CA THR A 99 2.80 -1.45 14.76
C THR A 99 3.51 -0.68 13.65
N THR A 100 2.98 0.46 13.25
CA THR A 100 3.61 1.31 12.22
C THR A 100 5.05 1.66 12.59
N TRP A 101 5.33 2.00 13.84
CA TRP A 101 6.66 2.42 14.28
C TRP A 101 7.65 1.26 14.28
N ARG A 102 7.23 0.06 14.66
CA ARG A 102 8.07 -1.14 14.54
C ARG A 102 8.41 -1.49 13.08
N LEU A 103 7.47 -1.24 12.14
CA LEU A 103 7.77 -1.43 10.72
C LEU A 103 8.79 -0.41 10.19
N ILE A 104 8.76 0.82 10.71
CA ILE A 104 9.75 1.85 10.36
C ILE A 104 11.14 1.48 10.91
N GLU A 105 11.21 0.99 12.14
CA GLU A 105 12.44 0.45 12.73
C GLU A 105 13.00 -0.72 11.89
N ASP A 106 12.12 -1.62 11.44
CA ASP A 106 12.52 -2.73 10.57
C ASP A 106 13.07 -2.24 9.23
N MET A 107 12.52 -1.18 8.64
CA MET A 107 13.05 -0.55 7.42
C MET A 107 14.45 0.01 7.65
N GLU A 108 14.70 0.73 8.73
CA GLU A 108 16.02 1.26 9.07
C GLU A 108 17.04 0.15 9.35
N ARG A 109 16.62 -0.90 10.04
CA ARG A 109 17.44 -2.09 10.29
C ARG A 109 17.82 -2.78 8.98
N LEU A 110 16.86 -2.97 8.06
CA LEU A 110 17.10 -3.57 6.75
C LEU A 110 18.03 -2.70 5.90
N ARG A 111 17.77 -1.40 5.83
CA ARG A 111 18.60 -0.44 5.11
C ARG A 111 20.06 -0.51 5.56
N THR A 112 20.27 -0.44 6.87
CA THR A 112 21.62 -0.50 7.48
C THR A 112 22.30 -1.83 7.22
N ARG A 113 21.58 -2.95 7.36
CA ARG A 113 22.09 -4.31 7.08
C ARG A 113 22.56 -4.46 5.64
N LEU A 114 21.89 -3.82 4.68
CA LEU A 114 22.23 -3.87 3.26
C LEU A 114 23.27 -2.81 2.84
N GLY A 115 23.77 -2.01 3.77
CA GLY A 115 24.76 -0.96 3.50
C GLY A 115 24.22 0.18 2.62
N ILE A 116 22.92 0.43 2.68
CA ILE A 116 22.26 1.49 1.89
C ILE A 116 22.20 2.76 2.75
N GLU A 117 22.73 3.88 2.24
CA GLU A 117 22.70 5.16 2.93
C GLU A 117 21.35 5.88 2.73
N THR A 118 20.92 5.98 1.49
CA THR A 118 19.63 6.56 1.08
C THR A 118 18.98 5.69 0.03
N TRP A 119 17.68 5.76 -0.11
CA TRP A 119 16.94 5.02 -1.13
C TRP A 119 15.72 5.79 -1.64
N THR A 120 15.30 5.46 -2.85
CA THR A 120 13.97 5.82 -3.33
C THR A 120 12.95 4.89 -2.66
N VAL A 121 11.87 5.46 -2.11
CA VAL A 121 10.81 4.68 -1.46
C VAL A 121 9.58 4.63 -2.35
N PHE A 122 9.19 3.41 -2.73
CA PHE A 122 7.99 3.14 -3.52
C PHE A 122 6.90 2.52 -2.63
N GLY A 123 5.69 3.08 -2.70
CA GLY A 123 4.58 2.55 -1.92
C GLY A 123 3.22 2.83 -2.56
N GLY A 124 2.33 1.84 -2.50
CA GLY A 124 0.95 2.00 -2.94
C GLY A 124 -0.04 1.55 -1.88
N SER A 125 -1.22 2.19 -1.82
CA SER A 125 -2.22 1.88 -0.81
C SER A 125 -1.64 2.06 0.59
N ARG A 126 -1.79 1.10 1.49
CA ARG A 126 -1.11 1.12 2.80
C ARG A 126 0.43 1.24 2.69
N GLY A 127 1.01 0.81 1.57
CA GLY A 127 2.43 1.07 1.29
C GLY A 127 2.75 2.56 1.17
N SER A 128 1.83 3.38 0.66
CA SER A 128 2.00 4.85 0.64
C SER A 128 1.94 5.45 2.04
N THR A 129 1.05 4.95 2.91
CA THR A 129 1.01 5.35 4.32
C THR A 129 2.36 5.12 4.99
N ARG A 130 2.96 3.94 4.77
CA ARG A 130 4.24 3.57 5.37
C ARG A 130 5.39 4.35 4.78
N ALA A 131 5.40 4.58 3.46
CA ALA A 131 6.41 5.42 2.81
C ALA A 131 6.42 6.83 3.41
N LEU A 132 5.23 7.42 3.61
CA LEU A 132 5.07 8.73 4.23
C LEU A 132 5.46 8.72 5.72
N ALA A 133 4.99 7.71 6.48
CA ALA A 133 5.31 7.55 7.89
C ALA A 133 6.80 7.28 8.14
N TYR A 134 7.52 6.73 7.15
CA TYR A 134 8.97 6.59 7.16
C TYR A 134 9.69 7.88 6.77
N ALA A 135 9.25 8.55 5.70
CA ALA A 135 9.93 9.73 5.19
C ALA A 135 9.84 10.94 6.14
N ILE A 136 8.76 11.06 6.92
CA ILE A 136 8.58 12.17 7.85
C ILE A 136 9.63 12.17 8.98
N PRO A 137 9.89 11.06 9.72
CA PRO A 137 10.95 11.04 10.73
C PRO A 137 12.36 10.84 10.17
N HIS A 138 12.51 10.36 8.93
CA HIS A 138 13.80 10.05 8.30
C HIS A 138 13.97 10.71 6.93
N PRO A 139 13.75 12.03 6.78
CA PRO A 139 13.81 12.70 5.48
C PRO A 139 15.18 12.58 4.82
N GLU A 140 16.26 12.51 5.64
CA GLU A 140 17.65 12.36 5.18
C GLU A 140 17.96 10.97 4.60
N ARG A 141 17.06 10.00 4.77
CA ARG A 141 17.18 8.63 4.23
C ARG A 141 16.43 8.44 2.92
N VAL A 142 15.62 9.42 2.54
CA VAL A 142 14.74 9.33 1.38
C VAL A 142 15.21 10.24 0.27
N GLU A 143 15.71 9.65 -0.81
CA GLU A 143 16.13 10.39 -1.99
C GLU A 143 14.94 10.83 -2.84
N ALA A 144 13.91 10.00 -2.92
CA ALA A 144 12.67 10.27 -3.64
C ALA A 144 11.52 9.39 -3.13
N LEU A 145 10.28 9.85 -3.36
CA LEU A 145 9.06 9.09 -3.10
C LEU A 145 8.30 8.83 -4.41
N VAL A 146 7.93 7.58 -4.67
CA VAL A 146 7.03 7.19 -5.77
C VAL A 146 5.80 6.52 -5.17
N LEU A 147 4.67 7.22 -5.19
CA LEU A 147 3.47 6.84 -4.45
C LEU A 147 2.27 6.66 -5.38
N ARG A 148 1.36 5.73 -5.03
CA ARG A 148 0.08 5.57 -5.71
C ARG A 148 -1.03 5.15 -4.74
N GLY A 149 -2.30 5.45 -5.12
CA GLY A 149 -3.44 5.08 -4.27
C GLY A 149 -3.22 5.57 -2.85
N ILE A 150 -3.12 6.89 -2.69
CA ILE A 150 -2.72 7.52 -1.42
C ILE A 150 -3.69 7.18 -0.31
N PHE A 151 -3.15 6.64 0.78
CA PHE A 151 -3.86 6.34 1.99
C PHE A 151 -3.11 6.92 3.19
N THR A 152 -3.72 7.85 3.91
CA THR A 152 -3.11 8.50 5.09
C THR A 152 -3.58 7.91 6.41
N LEU A 153 -4.53 6.96 6.32
CA LEU A 153 -5.11 6.22 7.44
C LEU A 153 -5.80 7.12 8.46
N THR A 154 -6.59 8.09 7.96
CA THR A 154 -7.50 8.86 8.81
C THR A 154 -8.74 8.04 9.17
N GLU A 155 -9.40 8.40 10.27
CA GLU A 155 -10.68 7.80 10.65
C GLU A 155 -11.74 7.96 9.54
N GLY A 156 -11.70 9.09 8.81
CA GLY A 156 -12.58 9.35 7.67
C GLY A 156 -12.39 8.36 6.53
N GLU A 157 -11.14 8.05 6.15
CA GLU A 157 -10.81 7.07 5.10
C GLU A 157 -11.22 5.66 5.50
N VAL A 158 -10.92 5.25 6.74
CA VAL A 158 -11.32 3.94 7.27
C VAL A 158 -12.84 3.81 7.31
N ARG A 159 -13.54 4.85 7.76
CA ARG A 159 -15.00 4.88 7.80
C ARG A 159 -15.63 4.84 6.40
N TRP A 160 -15.06 5.58 5.44
CA TRP A 160 -15.50 5.55 4.05
C TRP A 160 -15.53 4.12 3.51
N PHE A 161 -14.46 3.37 3.74
CA PHE A 161 -14.31 2.07 3.09
C PHE A 161 -14.95 0.92 3.88
N TYR A 162 -14.92 0.94 5.21
CA TYR A 162 -15.35 -0.19 6.06
C TYR A 162 -16.64 0.05 6.84
N GLN A 163 -17.23 1.25 6.80
CA GLN A 163 -18.47 1.52 7.55
C GLN A 163 -19.64 1.97 6.69
N GLY A 164 -19.45 2.36 5.41
CA GLY A 164 -20.60 2.63 4.59
C GLY A 164 -20.45 3.51 3.35
N GLY A 165 -19.40 4.32 3.16
CA GLY A 165 -19.29 5.22 2.00
C GLY A 165 -19.17 4.48 0.66
N ALA A 166 -18.16 3.61 0.52
CA ALA A 166 -17.89 2.82 -0.68
C ALA A 166 -19.02 1.83 -1.01
N SER A 167 -19.83 1.46 -0.03
CA SER A 167 -21.00 0.58 -0.20
C SER A 167 -22.02 1.12 -1.20
N MET A 168 -22.08 2.43 -1.38
CA MET A 168 -22.99 3.06 -2.35
C MET A 168 -22.64 2.72 -3.80
N LEU A 169 -21.37 2.39 -4.07
CA LEU A 169 -20.86 2.05 -5.39
C LEU A 169 -20.86 0.53 -5.63
N PHE A 170 -20.75 -0.26 -4.56
CA PHE A 170 -20.66 -1.73 -4.60
C PHE A 170 -21.65 -2.38 -3.63
N PRO A 171 -22.96 -2.16 -3.77
CA PRO A 171 -23.96 -2.67 -2.81
C PRO A 171 -24.01 -4.21 -2.76
N ASP A 172 -23.76 -4.87 -3.87
CA ASP A 172 -23.71 -6.33 -3.98
C ASP A 172 -22.52 -6.96 -3.24
N ALA A 173 -21.33 -6.34 -3.33
CA ALA A 173 -20.15 -6.75 -2.56
C ALA A 173 -20.32 -6.42 -1.08
N TRP A 174 -20.99 -5.31 -0.78
CA TRP A 174 -21.27 -4.88 0.59
C TRP A 174 -22.21 -5.84 1.34
N GLU A 175 -23.20 -6.40 0.68
CA GLU A 175 -24.07 -7.43 1.28
C GLU A 175 -23.25 -8.65 1.72
N ARG A 176 -22.28 -9.08 0.90
CA ARG A 176 -21.36 -10.17 1.24
C ARG A 176 -20.44 -9.80 2.40
N TYR A 177 -19.96 -8.56 2.43
CA TYR A 177 -19.16 -8.04 3.53
C TYR A 177 -19.94 -8.01 4.85
N LEU A 178 -21.23 -7.66 4.82
CA LEU A 178 -22.08 -7.67 6.01
C LEU A 178 -22.48 -9.06 6.49
N ALA A 179 -22.42 -10.08 5.65
CA ALA A 179 -23.00 -11.40 5.94
C ALA A 179 -22.50 -12.07 7.24
N PRO A 180 -21.21 -12.05 7.60
CA PRO A 180 -20.72 -12.66 8.85
C PRO A 180 -21.02 -11.82 10.11
N ILE A 181 -21.60 -10.63 9.98
CA ILE A 181 -21.83 -9.70 11.09
C ILE A 181 -23.31 -9.60 11.42
N PRO A 182 -23.74 -9.96 12.64
CA PRO A 182 -25.11 -9.78 13.10
C PRO A 182 -25.57 -8.32 12.97
N THR A 183 -26.87 -8.14 12.71
CA THR A 183 -27.43 -6.81 12.43
C THR A 183 -27.18 -5.82 13.57
N GLU A 184 -27.29 -6.29 14.81
CA GLU A 184 -27.09 -5.50 16.03
C GLU A 184 -25.64 -5.01 16.22
N GLU A 185 -24.68 -5.65 15.55
CA GLU A 185 -23.26 -5.26 15.61
C GLU A 185 -22.83 -4.37 14.45
N ARG A 186 -23.67 -4.18 13.43
CA ARG A 186 -23.33 -3.44 12.20
C ARG A 186 -23.15 -1.93 12.39
N GLY A 187 -23.49 -1.41 13.56
CA GLY A 187 -23.22 -0.01 13.93
C GLY A 187 -21.73 0.30 14.05
N ASP A 188 -20.89 -0.73 14.28
CA ASP A 188 -19.43 -0.63 14.36
C ASP A 188 -18.79 -1.88 13.73
N LEU A 189 -18.76 -1.90 12.41
CA LEU A 189 -18.27 -3.03 11.64
C LEU A 189 -16.80 -3.33 11.92
N LEU A 190 -15.99 -2.31 12.08
CA LEU A 190 -14.55 -2.49 12.31
C LEU A 190 -14.29 -3.29 13.60
N ASN A 191 -14.91 -2.92 14.72
CA ASN A 191 -14.78 -3.65 15.97
C ASN A 191 -15.48 -5.01 15.91
N ALA A 192 -16.60 -5.14 15.19
CA ALA A 192 -17.28 -6.42 15.00
C ALA A 192 -16.40 -7.43 14.25
N TYR A 193 -15.71 -6.98 13.22
CA TYR A 193 -14.72 -7.78 12.50
C TYR A 193 -13.50 -8.10 13.38
N HIS A 194 -12.96 -7.12 14.09
CA HIS A 194 -11.81 -7.32 14.97
C HIS A 194 -12.05 -8.41 16.01
N ARG A 195 -13.22 -8.44 16.67
CA ARG A 195 -13.58 -9.49 17.62
C ARG A 195 -13.53 -10.89 17.00
N ARG A 196 -14.00 -11.06 15.77
CA ARG A 196 -13.99 -12.34 15.05
C ARG A 196 -12.58 -12.73 14.61
N LEU A 197 -11.86 -11.80 14.04
CA LEU A 197 -10.52 -12.03 13.51
C LEU A 197 -9.49 -12.33 14.61
N THR A 198 -9.72 -11.87 15.85
CA THR A 198 -8.84 -12.11 17.01
C THR A 198 -9.38 -13.15 17.99
N GLY A 199 -10.64 -13.57 17.83
CA GLY A 199 -11.29 -14.56 18.66
C GLY A 199 -10.75 -15.99 18.47
N SER A 200 -11.23 -16.91 19.28
CA SER A 200 -10.84 -18.33 19.25
C SER A 200 -11.74 -19.22 18.39
N ASP A 201 -12.86 -18.70 17.89
CA ASP A 201 -13.74 -19.43 16.95
C ASP A 201 -13.15 -19.38 15.54
N GLU A 202 -12.53 -20.48 15.13
CA GLU A 202 -11.85 -20.58 13.84
C GLU A 202 -12.82 -20.49 12.64
N ALA A 203 -14.07 -20.97 12.79
CA ALA A 203 -15.06 -20.87 11.73
C ALA A 203 -15.53 -19.41 11.55
N ALA A 204 -15.84 -18.70 12.63
CA ALA A 204 -16.18 -17.29 12.59
C ALA A 204 -15.01 -16.43 12.07
N LYS A 205 -13.78 -16.75 12.45
CA LYS A 205 -12.56 -16.10 11.96
C LYS A 205 -12.42 -16.27 10.45
N ALA A 206 -12.52 -17.49 9.93
CA ALA A 206 -12.39 -17.77 8.51
C ALA A 206 -13.51 -17.09 7.69
N ALA A 207 -14.75 -17.12 8.17
CA ALA A 207 -15.86 -16.45 7.51
C ALA A 207 -15.67 -14.92 7.44
N ALA A 208 -15.28 -14.30 8.56
CA ALA A 208 -14.99 -12.86 8.62
C ALA A 208 -13.82 -12.49 7.72
N ALA A 209 -12.72 -13.24 7.77
CA ALA A 209 -11.54 -13.01 6.96
C ALA A 209 -11.85 -13.09 5.46
N THR A 210 -12.60 -14.10 5.05
CA THR A 210 -13.00 -14.28 3.65
C THR A 210 -13.87 -13.12 3.17
N ALA A 211 -14.87 -12.70 3.96
CA ALA A 211 -15.75 -11.59 3.60
C ALA A 211 -14.99 -10.26 3.49
N TRP A 212 -14.09 -10.00 4.43
CA TRP A 212 -13.20 -8.83 4.39
C TRP A 212 -12.31 -8.82 3.15
N SER A 213 -11.61 -9.93 2.91
CA SER A 213 -10.69 -10.07 1.79
C SER A 213 -11.41 -9.95 0.43
N GLN A 214 -12.62 -10.51 0.31
CA GLN A 214 -13.42 -10.39 -0.92
C GLN A 214 -13.90 -8.96 -1.14
N TRP A 215 -14.31 -8.24 -0.08
CA TRP A 215 -14.67 -6.83 -0.17
C TRP A 215 -13.55 -6.00 -0.77
N GLU A 216 -12.33 -6.17 -0.26
CA GLU A 216 -11.14 -5.55 -0.82
C GLU A 216 -10.94 -5.93 -2.30
N GLY A 217 -10.94 -7.23 -2.57
CA GLY A 217 -10.69 -7.73 -3.92
C GLY A 217 -11.71 -7.29 -4.96
N ASP A 218 -12.99 -7.14 -4.58
CA ASP A 218 -14.07 -6.74 -5.48
C ASP A 218 -14.05 -5.24 -5.81
N THR A 219 -13.40 -4.42 -4.97
CA THR A 219 -13.42 -2.95 -5.07
C THR A 219 -12.14 -2.32 -5.62
N ILE A 220 -11.02 -3.08 -5.68
CA ILE A 220 -9.70 -2.53 -6.10
C ILE A 220 -9.61 -2.15 -7.57
N SER A 221 -10.45 -2.71 -8.45
CA SER A 221 -10.37 -2.49 -9.90
C SER A 221 -11.67 -1.94 -10.47
N ILE A 222 -11.57 -1.02 -11.43
CA ILE A 222 -12.75 -0.58 -12.20
C ILE A 222 -13.38 -1.70 -13.02
N ARG A 223 -12.71 -2.83 -13.19
CA ARG A 223 -13.24 -4.04 -13.85
C ARG A 223 -14.08 -4.92 -12.90
N GLY A 224 -14.26 -4.50 -11.65
CA GLY A 224 -15.00 -5.27 -10.66
C GLY A 224 -14.40 -6.65 -10.39
N PRO A 225 -15.23 -7.69 -10.12
CA PRO A 225 -14.76 -9.02 -9.73
C PRO A 225 -13.83 -9.70 -10.74
N GLU A 226 -13.93 -9.37 -12.03
CA GLU A 226 -13.00 -9.89 -13.06
C GLU A 226 -11.56 -9.42 -12.84
N GLY A 227 -11.39 -8.28 -12.18
CA GLY A 227 -10.07 -7.73 -11.82
C GLY A 227 -9.52 -8.24 -10.48
N ARG A 228 -10.30 -9.07 -9.75
CA ARG A 228 -9.90 -9.57 -8.43
C ARG A 228 -8.80 -10.62 -8.55
N PRO A 229 -7.63 -10.42 -7.92
CA PRO A 229 -6.60 -11.46 -7.83
C PRO A 229 -7.12 -12.70 -7.10
N ALA A 230 -6.82 -13.90 -7.61
CA ALA A 230 -7.32 -15.17 -7.07
C ALA A 230 -7.05 -15.37 -5.57
N LYS A 231 -5.89 -14.89 -5.08
CA LYS A 231 -5.49 -14.98 -3.67
C LYS A 231 -6.48 -14.40 -2.66
N PHE A 232 -7.31 -13.42 -3.06
CA PHE A 232 -8.33 -12.85 -2.18
C PHE A 232 -9.47 -13.84 -1.82
N GLY A 233 -9.54 -14.99 -2.50
CA GLY A 233 -10.40 -16.10 -2.16
C GLY A 233 -9.75 -17.21 -1.34
N GLU A 234 -8.44 -17.17 -1.12
CA GLU A 234 -7.69 -18.18 -0.37
C GLU A 234 -7.77 -17.90 1.14
N VAL A 235 -8.23 -18.87 1.93
CA VAL A 235 -8.54 -18.69 3.35
C VAL A 235 -7.32 -18.28 4.17
N ASP A 236 -6.17 -18.93 3.95
CA ASP A 236 -4.94 -18.63 4.71
C ASP A 236 -4.44 -17.21 4.43
N PHE A 237 -4.49 -16.79 3.16
CA PHE A 237 -4.19 -15.41 2.79
C PHE A 237 -5.20 -14.45 3.43
N ALA A 238 -6.49 -14.75 3.34
CA ALA A 238 -7.55 -13.91 3.88
C ALA A 238 -7.42 -13.70 5.38
N ILE A 239 -7.07 -14.75 6.15
CA ILE A 239 -6.88 -14.65 7.61
C ILE A 239 -5.71 -13.71 7.94
N ALA A 240 -4.54 -13.90 7.34
CA ALA A 240 -3.40 -13.05 7.59
C ALA A 240 -3.69 -11.59 7.18
N PHE A 241 -4.25 -11.41 6.00
CA PHE A 241 -4.60 -10.12 5.42
C PHE A 241 -5.59 -9.34 6.29
N ALA A 242 -6.79 -9.91 6.51
CA ALA A 242 -7.85 -9.23 7.26
C ALA A 242 -7.48 -8.99 8.73
N ARG A 243 -6.83 -9.97 9.38
CA ARG A 243 -6.42 -9.88 10.78
C ARG A 243 -5.43 -8.74 11.03
N ILE A 244 -4.39 -8.65 10.20
CA ILE A 244 -3.37 -7.60 10.33
C ILE A 244 -3.98 -6.24 9.97
N GLU A 245 -4.73 -6.18 8.87
CA GLU A 245 -5.33 -4.93 8.40
C GLU A 245 -6.30 -4.33 9.43
N CYS A 246 -7.23 -5.15 9.91
CA CYS A 246 -8.18 -4.75 10.95
C CYS A 246 -7.48 -4.31 12.25
N HIS A 247 -6.40 -4.99 12.65
CA HIS A 247 -5.57 -4.60 13.79
C HIS A 247 -5.01 -3.18 13.64
N TYR A 248 -4.50 -2.83 12.46
CA TYR A 248 -4.02 -1.47 12.22
C TYR A 248 -5.15 -0.44 12.27
N PHE A 249 -6.32 -0.77 11.74
CA PHE A 249 -7.42 0.18 11.66
C PHE A 249 -8.08 0.45 13.01
N VAL A 250 -8.33 -0.57 13.83
CA VAL A 250 -8.85 -0.36 15.19
C VAL A 250 -7.89 0.41 16.08
N ASN A 251 -6.59 0.34 15.80
CA ASN A 251 -5.55 1.08 16.51
C ASN A 251 -5.14 2.38 15.78
N LYS A 252 -5.97 2.90 14.84
CA LYS A 252 -5.74 4.18 14.13
C LYS A 252 -4.35 4.27 13.51
N GLY A 253 -3.83 3.14 13.02
CA GLY A 253 -2.49 3.01 12.46
C GLY A 253 -1.36 3.24 13.46
N PHE A 254 -1.65 3.28 14.74
CA PHE A 254 -0.70 3.62 15.82
C PHE A 254 -0.11 5.03 15.68
N PHE A 255 -0.80 5.92 14.96
CA PHE A 255 -0.43 7.32 14.90
C PHE A 255 -0.82 8.06 16.18
N PRO A 256 -0.05 9.09 16.60
CA PRO A 256 -0.34 9.86 17.80
C PRO A 256 -1.69 10.60 17.77
N GLU A 257 -2.14 10.95 16.55
CA GLU A 257 -3.39 11.66 16.31
C GLU A 257 -3.94 11.38 14.91
N ASP A 258 -5.23 11.61 14.72
CA ASP A 258 -5.85 11.53 13.39
C ASP A 258 -5.29 12.60 12.45
N GLY A 259 -5.03 12.21 11.19
CA GLY A 259 -4.43 13.08 10.18
C GLY A 259 -2.94 13.39 10.38
N TRP A 260 -2.24 12.63 11.23
CA TRP A 260 -0.81 12.83 11.54
C TRP A 260 0.06 12.99 10.29
N ILE A 261 -0.14 12.17 9.26
CA ILE A 261 0.64 12.24 8.01
C ILE A 261 0.47 13.60 7.34
N LEU A 262 -0.77 14.06 7.13
CA LEU A 262 -1.04 15.33 6.45
C LEU A 262 -0.54 16.53 7.26
N LYS A 263 -0.67 16.48 8.59
CA LYS A 263 -0.17 17.55 9.48
C LYS A 263 1.36 17.67 9.44
N ASN A 264 2.07 16.58 9.20
CA ASN A 264 3.53 16.54 9.13
C ASN A 264 4.08 16.51 7.69
N ALA A 265 3.24 16.56 6.68
CA ALA A 265 3.66 16.49 5.27
C ALA A 265 4.56 17.64 4.82
N HIS A 266 4.61 18.76 5.57
CA HIS A 266 5.53 19.86 5.32
C HIS A 266 7.00 19.43 5.37
N VAL A 267 7.36 18.39 6.12
CA VAL A 267 8.71 17.81 6.17
C VAL A 267 9.14 17.26 4.81
N LEU A 268 8.19 16.87 3.95
CA LEU A 268 8.47 16.32 2.63
C LEU A 268 8.83 17.40 1.60
N ALA A 269 8.78 18.69 1.96
CA ALA A 269 8.86 19.82 1.02
C ALA A 269 10.07 19.78 0.07
N ASP A 270 11.20 19.24 0.54
CA ASP A 270 12.43 19.17 -0.24
C ASP A 270 12.70 17.79 -0.84
N ILE A 271 11.89 16.79 -0.52
CA ILE A 271 12.00 15.44 -1.10
C ILE A 271 11.32 15.42 -2.48
N PRO A 272 12.02 15.05 -3.56
CA PRO A 272 11.39 14.81 -4.86
C PRO A 272 10.33 13.72 -4.78
N GLY A 273 9.17 13.94 -5.43
CA GLY A 273 8.08 12.98 -5.31
C GLY A 273 7.16 12.90 -6.52
N TRP A 274 6.58 11.72 -6.68
CA TRP A 274 5.56 11.41 -7.69
C TRP A 274 4.37 10.74 -7.02
N ILE A 275 3.18 11.26 -7.30
CA ILE A 275 1.91 10.70 -6.86
C ILE A 275 1.13 10.32 -8.12
N VAL A 276 0.83 9.03 -8.28
CA VAL A 276 0.00 8.50 -9.37
C VAL A 276 -1.32 8.02 -8.78
N GLN A 277 -2.42 8.69 -9.11
CA GLN A 277 -3.73 8.42 -8.49
C GLN A 277 -4.79 8.09 -9.54
N GLY A 278 -5.46 6.97 -9.40
CA GLY A 278 -6.63 6.63 -10.22
C GLY A 278 -7.81 7.54 -9.91
N ARG A 279 -8.48 8.06 -10.95
CA ARG A 279 -9.63 8.95 -10.78
C ARG A 279 -10.80 8.27 -10.09
N TYR A 280 -10.98 6.99 -10.36
CA TYR A 280 -12.08 6.17 -9.84
C TYR A 280 -11.62 5.23 -8.72
N ASP A 281 -10.57 5.62 -8.00
CA ASP A 281 -10.11 4.89 -6.83
C ASP A 281 -11.15 5.00 -5.71
N VAL A 282 -11.83 3.88 -5.44
CA VAL A 282 -12.88 3.79 -4.42
C VAL A 282 -12.31 3.37 -3.06
N VAL A 283 -11.17 2.66 -3.08
CA VAL A 283 -10.50 2.19 -1.85
C VAL A 283 -9.85 3.36 -1.11
N THR A 284 -9.09 4.17 -1.85
CA THR A 284 -8.44 5.39 -1.35
C THR A 284 -8.83 6.57 -2.25
N PRO A 285 -9.93 7.25 -1.93
CA PRO A 285 -10.50 8.27 -2.81
C PRO A 285 -9.54 9.41 -3.15
N MET A 286 -9.76 10.03 -4.30
CA MET A 286 -8.98 11.15 -4.82
C MET A 286 -8.79 12.29 -3.80
N GLU A 287 -9.73 12.49 -2.89
CA GLU A 287 -9.69 13.54 -1.88
C GLU A 287 -8.42 13.51 -1.04
N THR A 288 -8.01 12.32 -0.58
CA THR A 288 -6.78 12.15 0.22
C THR A 288 -5.52 12.47 -0.59
N ALA A 289 -5.45 11.99 -1.84
CA ALA A 289 -4.31 12.29 -2.70
C ALA A 289 -4.23 13.78 -3.03
N TRP A 290 -5.37 14.45 -3.18
CA TRP A 290 -5.46 15.88 -3.38
C TRP A 290 -5.01 16.67 -2.16
N ALA A 291 -5.42 16.25 -0.96
CA ALA A 291 -4.98 16.85 0.30
C ALA A 291 -3.45 16.71 0.50
N LEU A 292 -2.88 15.54 0.18
CA LEU A 292 -1.44 15.34 0.23
C LEU A 292 -0.71 16.24 -0.77
N LYS A 293 -1.22 16.37 -2.02
CA LYS A 293 -0.67 17.30 -3.01
C LYS A 293 -0.67 18.75 -2.53
N ALA A 294 -1.72 19.17 -1.83
CA ALA A 294 -1.79 20.51 -1.28
C ALA A 294 -0.74 20.72 -0.16
N ALA A 295 -0.50 19.71 0.68
CA ALA A 295 0.48 19.73 1.75
C ALA A 295 1.93 19.55 1.25
N TRP A 296 2.11 18.94 0.07
CA TRP A 296 3.41 18.69 -0.56
C TRP A 296 3.45 19.23 -2.01
N PRO A 297 3.52 20.56 -2.20
CA PRO A 297 3.34 21.21 -3.52
C PRO A 297 4.35 20.82 -4.59
N LYS A 298 5.58 20.45 -4.19
CA LYS A 298 6.64 20.05 -5.13
C LYS A 298 6.45 18.64 -5.69
N ALA A 299 5.55 17.81 -5.14
CA ALA A 299 5.27 16.50 -5.69
C ALA A 299 4.65 16.61 -7.08
N ASN A 300 5.14 15.82 -8.03
CA ASN A 300 4.51 15.63 -9.32
C ASN A 300 3.22 14.82 -9.12
N PHE A 301 2.08 15.39 -9.48
CA PHE A 301 0.77 14.77 -9.27
C PHE A 301 0.13 14.41 -10.60
N GLU A 302 -0.14 13.13 -10.79
CA GLU A 302 -0.79 12.61 -11.99
C GLU A 302 -2.14 11.95 -11.65
N VAL A 303 -3.19 12.40 -12.31
CA VAL A 303 -4.51 11.78 -12.25
C VAL A 303 -4.69 10.86 -13.44
N VAL A 304 -4.87 9.57 -13.19
CA VAL A 304 -5.15 8.57 -14.23
C VAL A 304 -6.67 8.44 -14.39
N TRP A 305 -7.19 9.00 -15.46
CA TRP A 305 -8.63 9.20 -15.66
C TRP A 305 -9.43 7.93 -15.96
N ASP A 306 -8.79 6.87 -16.35
CA ASP A 306 -9.39 5.57 -16.72
C ASP A 306 -8.95 4.45 -15.76
N ALA A 307 -8.62 4.79 -14.52
CA ALA A 307 -8.15 3.83 -13.53
C ALA A 307 -8.80 4.02 -12.15
N GLY A 308 -8.84 2.91 -11.40
CA GLY A 308 -9.19 2.84 -9.99
C GLY A 308 -7.96 2.64 -9.11
N HIS A 309 -8.05 1.68 -8.16
CA HIS A 309 -7.02 1.44 -7.16
C HIS A 309 -5.92 0.49 -7.64
N ALA A 310 -6.20 -0.44 -8.56
CA ALA A 310 -5.24 -1.50 -8.88
C ALA A 310 -3.96 -0.97 -9.54
N SER A 311 -2.79 -1.35 -8.99
CA SER A 311 -1.49 -0.99 -9.58
C SER A 311 -1.25 -1.59 -10.96
N THR A 312 -2.06 -2.57 -11.36
CA THR A 312 -1.96 -3.28 -12.64
C THR A 312 -2.84 -2.67 -13.74
N GLU A 313 -3.58 -1.61 -13.45
CA GLU A 313 -4.34 -0.90 -14.47
C GLU A 313 -3.38 -0.14 -15.41
N PRO A 314 -3.60 -0.18 -16.73
CA PRO A 314 -2.60 0.26 -17.71
C PRO A 314 -2.10 1.70 -17.53
N GLY A 315 -2.99 2.62 -17.13
CA GLY A 315 -2.60 4.01 -16.87
C GLY A 315 -1.79 4.18 -15.59
N ILE A 316 -2.08 3.36 -14.56
CA ILE A 316 -1.29 3.34 -13.31
C ILE A 316 0.10 2.77 -13.58
N ILE A 317 0.21 1.68 -14.35
CA ILE A 317 1.51 1.13 -14.77
C ILE A 317 2.33 2.18 -15.47
N ASP A 318 1.78 2.84 -16.48
CA ASP A 318 2.47 3.89 -17.25
C ASP A 318 2.99 5.01 -16.34
N GLY A 319 2.13 5.55 -15.48
CA GLY A 319 2.48 6.62 -14.55
C GLY A 319 3.60 6.21 -13.60
N LEU A 320 3.52 5.01 -13.00
CA LEU A 320 4.53 4.51 -12.06
C LEU A 320 5.87 4.20 -12.73
N VAL A 321 5.86 3.63 -13.94
CA VAL A 321 7.09 3.39 -14.71
C VAL A 321 7.77 4.71 -15.07
N ARG A 322 7.01 5.71 -15.56
CA ARG A 322 7.57 7.05 -15.83
C ARG A 322 8.11 7.73 -14.57
N ALA A 323 7.43 7.57 -13.44
CA ALA A 323 7.90 8.09 -12.15
C ALA A 323 9.22 7.44 -11.71
N SER A 324 9.35 6.11 -11.83
CA SER A 324 10.59 5.39 -11.50
C SER A 324 11.76 5.79 -12.41
N GLU A 325 11.50 5.99 -13.71
CA GLU A 325 12.52 6.50 -14.65
C GLU A 325 12.91 7.95 -14.36
N ALA A 326 11.97 8.78 -13.91
CA ALA A 326 12.27 10.16 -13.51
C ALA A 326 13.12 10.18 -12.22
N ALA A 327 12.77 9.36 -11.23
CA ALA A 327 13.54 9.21 -9.99
C ALA A 327 14.97 8.68 -10.22
N LEU A 328 15.19 7.91 -11.28
CA LEU A 328 16.52 7.43 -11.64
C LEU A 328 17.48 8.56 -12.06
N ARG A 329 16.95 9.70 -12.45
CA ARG A 329 17.75 10.84 -12.96
C ARG A 329 18.19 11.83 -11.89
N LEU A 330 17.73 11.64 -10.64
CA LEU A 330 18.21 12.37 -9.46
C LEU A 330 19.58 11.84 -9.03
#